data_9c2a8d33ddd69b55cc4e013856c454f1
#
_entry.id   9c2a8d33ddd69b55cc4e013856c454f1
#
_cell.length_a   1.000
_cell.length_b   1.000
_cell.length_c   1.000
_cell.angle_alpha   90.00
_cell.angle_beta   90.00
_cell.angle_gamma   90.00
#
_symmetry.space_group_name_H-M   'P 1'
#
loop_
_entity.id
_entity.type
_entity.pdbx_description
1 polymer ?
#
loop_
_entity_poly.entity_id
_entity_poly.type
_entity_poly.pdbx_seq_one_letter_code
_entity_poly.pdbx_strand_id
1 'polypeptide(L)'
;MALIYDNRPYKTRIKECLADDFKVAAIKKAQDVFYDKRNTVVADVPEWLDFRAEAAKLRDHVLNNLDYYVNQFAENAEKAGSKVHFAFDDKEATQIALDILRQREAKMIVKSKTILTEEIGLNEVLEEAGIEVNETDLAEFILQTAVSPPSHIVVPGLHFERNKIREIFAEKLGYTGTENPTEMTHFVRGYVRERFLKADVGVNGCNFAVAESGTCTIVSNEGNGRMASSIPKTQLIFLGTERIVPDFKALDVMMEMLNRSAVGAKISNYFSMMTGPARAGEADGPEETHIIIIDNGRSGILGGTFQEMLRCIRCGACMNICPVYRHVSGHGYGSVYPGPMGAVLTPLFKGYDVAGDLPYASTLCGACTENCPVAIPLHELLMEHRHIMADIEKTRPKAEEAIFTAAAKMFGNSTLFDLGTKAGAIGMNLISNKEGNMPTWTQAIPVMNGWTKSKEMGTLKFKKFRDLYAEHEKNKKKEKK
;
A
#
# COMPACT_ATOMS: atom_id res chain seq x y z
N MET A 1 -5.61 -10.48 -10.95
CA MET A 1 -4.38 -9.64 -11.08
C MET A 1 -3.42 -10.10 -9.99
N ALA A 2 -2.34 -10.77 -10.34
CA ALA A 2 -1.38 -11.27 -9.35
C ALA A 2 -0.74 -10.09 -8.56
N LEU A 3 -0.14 -10.36 -7.42
CA LEU A 3 0.52 -9.35 -6.56
C LEU A 3 1.37 -8.34 -7.35
N ILE A 4 2.08 -8.79 -8.37
CA ILE A 4 2.80 -7.94 -9.35
C ILE A 4 2.02 -7.96 -10.66
N TYR A 5 1.49 -6.83 -11.08
CA TYR A 5 0.80 -6.66 -12.36
C TYR A 5 1.65 -6.01 -13.45
N ASP A 6 2.79 -5.40 -13.08
CA ASP A 6 3.76 -4.83 -14.02
C ASP A 6 5.19 -5.13 -13.55
N ASN A 7 5.84 -6.06 -14.21
CA ASN A 7 7.20 -6.50 -13.90
C ASN A 7 8.29 -5.73 -14.67
N ARG A 8 7.91 -4.70 -15.45
CA ARG A 8 8.88 -3.85 -16.14
C ARG A 8 9.75 -3.09 -15.13
N PRO A 9 10.99 -2.70 -15.49
CA PRO A 9 11.87 -1.97 -14.59
C PRO A 9 11.21 -0.72 -14.02
N TYR A 10 11.40 -0.45 -12.72
CA TYR A 10 10.84 0.70 -12.01
C TYR A 10 11.06 2.03 -12.74
N LYS A 11 12.26 2.24 -13.30
CA LYS A 11 12.59 3.45 -14.08
C LYS A 11 11.71 3.65 -15.32
N THR A 12 11.24 2.56 -15.93
CA THR A 12 10.33 2.63 -17.09
C THR A 12 8.93 3.03 -16.63
N ARG A 13 8.42 2.36 -15.60
CA ARG A 13 7.09 2.64 -15.02
C ARG A 13 6.96 4.09 -14.55
N ILE A 14 7.96 4.62 -13.84
CA ILE A 14 7.92 6.00 -13.36
C ILE A 14 7.99 7.04 -14.47
N LYS A 15 8.70 6.78 -15.57
CA LYS A 15 8.72 7.70 -16.72
C LYS A 15 7.33 7.88 -17.31
N GLU A 16 6.61 6.79 -17.48
CA GLU A 16 5.23 6.81 -17.99
C GLU A 16 4.29 7.54 -17.00
N CYS A 17 4.41 7.25 -15.71
CA CYS A 17 3.60 7.94 -14.69
C CYS A 17 3.87 9.44 -14.63
N LEU A 18 5.13 9.86 -14.76
CA LEU A 18 5.52 11.27 -14.75
C LEU A 18 5.12 12.02 -16.02
N ALA A 19 4.87 11.33 -17.12
CA ALA A 19 4.40 11.92 -18.37
C ALA A 19 2.87 12.17 -18.39
N ASP A 20 2.14 11.65 -17.40
CA ASP A 20 0.69 11.80 -17.26
C ASP A 20 0.37 12.92 -16.25
N ASP A 21 0.33 14.16 -16.74
CA ASP A 21 0.10 15.36 -15.91
C ASP A 21 -1.22 15.30 -15.14
N PHE A 22 -2.28 14.73 -15.75
CA PHE A 22 -3.56 14.58 -15.09
C PHE A 22 -3.45 13.63 -13.88
N LYS A 23 -2.86 12.45 -14.07
CA LYS A 23 -2.65 11.47 -12.99
C LYS A 23 -1.86 12.07 -11.84
N VAL A 24 -0.75 12.77 -12.15
CA VAL A 24 0.07 13.45 -11.14
C VAL A 24 -0.74 14.49 -10.37
N ALA A 25 -1.53 15.32 -11.06
CA ALA A 25 -2.36 16.35 -10.43
C ALA A 25 -3.49 15.74 -9.57
N ALA A 26 -4.14 14.68 -10.05
CA ALA A 26 -5.20 13.98 -9.33
C ALA A 26 -4.70 13.34 -8.03
N ILE A 27 -3.58 12.63 -8.09
CA ILE A 27 -2.96 12.01 -6.89
C ILE A 27 -2.54 13.08 -5.89
N LYS A 28 -1.92 14.16 -6.37
CA LYS A 28 -1.48 15.28 -5.52
C LYS A 28 -2.66 15.89 -4.76
N LYS A 29 -3.75 16.19 -5.48
CA LYS A 29 -4.97 16.76 -4.89
C LYS A 29 -5.59 15.80 -3.85
N ALA A 30 -5.66 14.51 -4.17
CA ALA A 30 -6.20 13.52 -3.25
C ALA A 30 -5.37 13.40 -1.97
N GLN A 31 -4.03 13.37 -2.08
CA GLN A 31 -3.14 13.35 -0.92
C GLN A 31 -3.36 14.57 -0.02
N ASP A 32 -3.40 15.78 -0.60
CA ASP A 32 -3.61 17.01 0.18
C ASP A 32 -4.93 16.93 0.96
N VAL A 33 -6.02 16.51 0.31
CA VAL A 33 -7.35 16.37 0.94
C VAL A 33 -7.34 15.32 2.06
N PHE A 34 -6.75 14.14 1.83
CA PHE A 34 -6.74 13.08 2.84
C PHE A 34 -5.83 13.43 4.02
N TYR A 35 -4.70 14.07 3.76
CA TYR A 35 -3.77 14.51 4.78
C TYR A 35 -4.42 15.57 5.70
N ASP A 36 -5.05 16.57 5.12
CA ASP A 36 -5.71 17.64 5.87
C ASP A 36 -6.89 17.11 6.70
N LYS A 37 -7.73 16.27 6.11
CA LYS A 37 -8.83 15.62 6.84
C LYS A 37 -8.32 14.77 8.00
N ARG A 38 -7.29 13.95 7.75
CA ARG A 38 -6.68 13.13 8.80
C ARG A 38 -6.16 14.01 9.95
N ASN A 39 -5.40 15.05 9.65
CA ASN A 39 -4.85 15.93 10.68
C ASN A 39 -5.95 16.58 11.50
N THR A 40 -7.06 16.98 10.88
CA THR A 40 -8.22 17.52 11.58
C THR A 40 -8.79 16.53 12.60
N VAL A 41 -9.06 15.27 12.20
CA VAL A 41 -9.68 14.29 13.11
C VAL A 41 -8.70 13.71 14.13
N VAL A 42 -7.40 13.75 13.85
CA VAL A 42 -6.34 13.35 14.78
C VAL A 42 -6.15 14.42 15.85
N ALA A 43 -6.25 15.70 15.50
CA ALA A 43 -6.15 16.80 16.46
C ALA A 43 -7.28 16.79 17.51
N ASP A 44 -8.40 16.12 17.24
CA ASP A 44 -9.49 15.91 18.21
C ASP A 44 -9.16 14.87 19.29
N VAL A 45 -8.01 14.18 19.18
CA VAL A 45 -7.54 13.15 20.13
C VAL A 45 -6.21 13.61 20.72
N PRO A 46 -6.21 14.30 21.87
CA PRO A 46 -4.99 14.84 22.48
C PRO A 46 -3.93 13.75 22.75
N GLU A 47 -4.35 12.56 23.14
CA GLU A 47 -3.50 11.42 23.46
C GLU A 47 -3.20 10.54 22.24
N TRP A 48 -3.25 11.09 21.03
CA TRP A 48 -3.07 10.31 19.78
C TRP A 48 -1.80 9.48 19.75
N LEU A 49 -0.68 10.01 20.27
CA LEU A 49 0.59 9.28 20.27
C LEU A 49 0.57 8.07 21.22
N ASP A 50 -0.09 8.19 22.36
CA ASP A 50 -0.25 7.09 23.32
C ASP A 50 -1.19 6.03 22.74
N PHE A 51 -2.29 6.47 22.14
CA PHE A 51 -3.24 5.59 21.46
C PHE A 51 -2.60 4.83 20.29
N ARG A 52 -1.75 5.50 19.51
CA ARG A 52 -0.93 4.92 18.45
C ARG A 52 0.05 3.87 19.01
N ALA A 53 0.70 4.17 20.13
CA ALA A 53 1.62 3.23 20.79
C ALA A 53 0.88 1.99 21.30
N GLU A 54 -0.31 2.16 21.87
CA GLU A 54 -1.17 1.06 22.33
C GLU A 54 -1.63 0.19 21.16
N ALA A 55 -2.04 0.79 20.04
CA ALA A 55 -2.38 0.06 18.83
C ALA A 55 -1.22 -0.79 18.30
N ALA A 56 0.01 -0.29 18.35
CA ALA A 56 1.21 -1.05 17.99
C ALA A 56 1.43 -2.24 18.92
N LYS A 57 1.32 -2.03 20.25
CA LYS A 57 1.45 -3.10 21.26
C LYS A 57 0.40 -4.20 21.09
N LEU A 58 -0.86 -3.83 20.82
CA LEU A 58 -1.91 -4.80 20.54
C LEU A 58 -1.59 -5.66 19.32
N ARG A 59 -1.06 -5.03 18.25
CA ARG A 59 -0.62 -5.77 17.06
C ARG A 59 0.54 -6.70 17.38
N ASP A 60 1.56 -6.22 18.09
CA ASP A 60 2.71 -7.05 18.50
C ASP A 60 2.30 -8.22 19.38
N HIS A 61 1.38 -7.98 20.32
CA HIS A 61 0.88 -9.04 21.17
C HIS A 61 0.25 -10.18 20.36
N VAL A 62 -0.57 -9.84 19.36
CA VAL A 62 -1.16 -10.85 18.45
C VAL A 62 -0.09 -11.54 17.60
N LEU A 63 0.83 -10.78 17.00
CA LEU A 63 1.88 -11.34 16.15
C LEU A 63 2.82 -12.27 16.92
N ASN A 64 3.11 -11.97 18.18
CA ASN A 64 3.94 -12.82 19.04
C ASN A 64 3.21 -14.08 19.54
N ASN A 65 1.88 -14.16 19.37
CA ASN A 65 1.04 -15.29 19.77
C ASN A 65 0.10 -15.67 18.62
N LEU A 66 0.58 -15.57 17.37
CA LEU A 66 -0.29 -15.66 16.19
C LEU A 66 -0.93 -17.03 16.06
N ASP A 67 -0.20 -18.10 16.34
CA ASP A 67 -0.69 -19.48 16.35
C ASP A 67 -1.87 -19.67 17.32
N TYR A 68 -1.75 -19.13 18.52
CA TYR A 68 -2.83 -19.19 19.52
C TYR A 68 -4.10 -18.46 19.02
N TYR A 69 -3.95 -17.23 18.52
CA TYR A 69 -5.11 -16.45 18.10
C TYR A 69 -5.74 -16.94 16.79
N VAL A 70 -4.95 -17.49 15.87
CA VAL A 70 -5.46 -18.14 14.65
C VAL A 70 -6.29 -19.35 15.02
N ASN A 71 -5.80 -20.21 15.90
CA ASN A 71 -6.52 -21.40 16.36
C ASN A 71 -7.80 -21.02 17.13
N GLN A 72 -7.72 -20.08 18.08
CA GLN A 72 -8.88 -19.59 18.81
C GLN A 72 -9.95 -19.04 17.89
N PHE A 73 -9.55 -18.23 16.89
CA PHE A 73 -10.47 -17.70 15.88
C PHE A 73 -11.15 -18.83 15.10
N ALA A 74 -10.38 -19.78 14.57
CA ALA A 74 -10.90 -20.88 13.80
C ALA A 74 -11.90 -21.72 14.57
N GLU A 75 -11.55 -22.14 15.79
CA GLU A 75 -12.46 -22.91 16.67
C GLU A 75 -13.76 -22.14 16.95
N ASN A 76 -13.70 -20.85 17.23
CA ASN A 76 -14.89 -20.06 17.54
C ASN A 76 -15.72 -19.77 16.28
N ALA A 77 -15.11 -19.61 15.12
CA ALA A 77 -15.81 -19.46 13.86
C ALA A 77 -16.54 -20.78 13.47
N GLU A 78 -15.91 -21.93 13.70
CA GLU A 78 -16.55 -23.25 13.49
C GLU A 78 -17.70 -23.49 14.48
N LYS A 79 -17.53 -23.13 15.76
CA LYS A 79 -18.63 -23.18 16.74
C LYS A 79 -19.80 -22.28 16.35
N ALA A 80 -19.53 -21.18 15.66
CA ALA A 80 -20.56 -20.28 15.12
C ALA A 80 -21.20 -20.80 13.81
N GLY A 81 -20.73 -21.91 13.25
CA GLY A 81 -21.27 -22.57 12.08
C GLY A 81 -20.54 -22.29 10.77
N SER A 82 -19.45 -21.54 10.79
CA SER A 82 -18.61 -21.33 9.62
C SER A 82 -17.76 -22.56 9.32
N LYS A 83 -17.37 -22.73 8.06
CA LYS A 83 -16.37 -23.72 7.62
C LYS A 83 -15.04 -22.98 7.46
N VAL A 84 -14.03 -23.36 8.22
CA VAL A 84 -12.71 -22.72 8.18
C VAL A 84 -11.75 -23.54 7.34
N HIS A 85 -11.02 -22.86 6.46
CA HIS A 85 -10.01 -23.42 5.58
C HIS A 85 -8.70 -22.67 5.78
N PHE A 86 -7.58 -23.39 5.75
CA PHE A 86 -6.26 -22.82 5.80
C PHE A 86 -5.59 -22.97 4.43
N ALA A 87 -4.95 -21.91 3.96
CA ALA A 87 -4.20 -21.93 2.72
C ALA A 87 -2.77 -21.40 2.98
N PHE A 88 -1.80 -22.18 2.57
CA PHE A 88 -0.39 -21.83 2.73
C PHE A 88 0.04 -20.78 1.72
N ASP A 89 -0.46 -20.85 0.50
CA ASP A 89 -0.09 -19.94 -0.58
C ASP A 89 -1.29 -19.49 -1.43
N ASP A 90 -1.01 -18.70 -2.47
CA ASP A 90 -1.98 -18.17 -3.41
C ASP A 90 -2.70 -19.28 -4.21
N LYS A 91 -1.99 -20.35 -4.56
CA LYS A 91 -2.55 -21.46 -5.35
C LYS A 91 -3.52 -22.28 -4.53
N GLU A 92 -3.14 -22.61 -3.30
CA GLU A 92 -4.00 -23.37 -2.39
C GLU A 92 -5.26 -22.55 -2.05
N ALA A 93 -5.13 -21.24 -1.79
CA ALA A 93 -6.25 -20.37 -1.50
C ALA A 93 -7.25 -20.29 -2.67
N THR A 94 -6.76 -20.12 -3.88
CA THR A 94 -7.61 -20.06 -5.09
C THR A 94 -8.22 -21.41 -5.43
N GLN A 95 -7.49 -22.51 -5.20
CA GLN A 95 -8.02 -23.87 -5.42
C GLN A 95 -9.16 -24.20 -4.44
N ILE A 96 -9.02 -23.87 -3.15
CA ILE A 96 -10.09 -24.02 -2.15
C ILE A 96 -11.33 -23.24 -2.58
N ALA A 97 -11.18 -21.99 -3.02
CA ALA A 97 -12.29 -21.20 -3.52
C ALA A 97 -12.97 -21.85 -4.74
N LEU A 98 -12.21 -22.30 -5.73
CA LEU A 98 -12.72 -22.98 -6.91
C LEU A 98 -13.50 -24.24 -6.56
N ASP A 99 -13.01 -25.04 -5.63
CA ASP A 99 -13.65 -26.29 -5.24
C ASP A 99 -14.99 -26.02 -4.54
N ILE A 100 -15.07 -25.00 -3.69
CA ILE A 100 -16.32 -24.56 -3.08
C ILE A 100 -17.30 -24.07 -4.16
N LEU A 101 -16.85 -23.23 -5.09
CA LEU A 101 -17.68 -22.69 -6.17
C LEU A 101 -18.21 -23.80 -7.10
N ARG A 102 -17.38 -24.79 -7.44
CA ARG A 102 -17.77 -25.95 -8.24
C ARG A 102 -18.79 -26.83 -7.52
N GLN A 103 -18.61 -27.07 -6.21
CA GLN A 103 -19.59 -27.81 -5.40
C GLN A 103 -20.95 -27.12 -5.33
N ARG A 104 -20.98 -25.81 -5.50
CA ARG A 104 -22.21 -25.00 -5.55
C ARG A 104 -22.72 -24.76 -6.97
N GLU A 105 -22.05 -25.32 -7.98
CA GLU A 105 -22.37 -25.07 -9.39
C GLU A 105 -22.46 -23.59 -9.73
N ALA A 106 -21.66 -22.76 -9.00
CA ALA A 106 -21.69 -21.31 -9.08
C ALA A 106 -21.22 -20.83 -10.46
N LYS A 107 -22.02 -19.96 -11.08
CA LYS A 107 -21.73 -19.34 -12.37
C LYS A 107 -21.37 -17.87 -12.24
N MET A 108 -21.83 -17.24 -11.17
CA MET A 108 -21.67 -15.82 -10.94
C MET A 108 -21.38 -15.53 -9.46
N ILE A 109 -20.38 -14.69 -9.21
CA ILE A 109 -20.10 -14.15 -7.88
C ILE A 109 -20.23 -12.62 -7.86
N VAL A 110 -20.58 -12.08 -6.69
CA VAL A 110 -20.44 -10.66 -6.37
C VAL A 110 -19.35 -10.51 -5.32
N LYS A 111 -18.44 -9.59 -5.56
CA LYS A 111 -17.25 -9.39 -4.70
C LYS A 111 -17.22 -7.97 -4.17
N SER A 112 -17.07 -7.82 -2.85
CA SER A 112 -16.68 -6.53 -2.27
C SER A 112 -15.18 -6.37 -2.36
N LYS A 113 -14.72 -5.14 -2.49
CA LYS A 113 -13.30 -4.81 -2.58
C LYS A 113 -12.47 -5.49 -1.49
N THR A 114 -11.48 -6.24 -1.92
CA THR A 114 -10.48 -6.85 -1.02
C THR A 114 -9.11 -6.96 -1.69
N ILE A 115 -8.10 -6.32 -1.13
CA ILE A 115 -6.74 -6.36 -1.67
C ILE A 115 -6.12 -7.76 -1.55
N LEU A 116 -6.56 -8.56 -0.58
CA LEU A 116 -6.06 -9.92 -0.41
C LEU A 116 -6.42 -10.83 -1.59
N THR A 117 -7.62 -10.68 -2.15
CA THR A 117 -7.99 -11.45 -3.36
C THR A 117 -7.24 -10.98 -4.61
N GLU A 118 -6.89 -9.69 -4.68
CA GLU A 118 -5.99 -9.19 -5.73
C GLU A 118 -4.56 -9.75 -5.56
N GLU A 119 -4.07 -9.84 -4.30
CA GLU A 119 -2.76 -10.42 -3.98
C GLU A 119 -2.60 -11.84 -4.52
N ILE A 120 -3.64 -12.66 -4.40
CA ILE A 120 -3.64 -14.07 -4.82
C ILE A 120 -4.12 -14.29 -6.27
N GLY A 121 -4.54 -13.22 -6.98
CA GLY A 121 -5.02 -13.34 -8.36
C GLY A 121 -6.36 -14.09 -8.49
N LEU A 122 -7.27 -13.93 -7.53
CA LEU A 122 -8.51 -14.70 -7.48
C LEU A 122 -9.39 -14.46 -8.71
N ASN A 123 -9.55 -13.21 -9.16
CA ASN A 123 -10.43 -12.87 -10.28
C ASN A 123 -10.05 -13.63 -11.54
N GLU A 124 -8.76 -13.63 -11.89
CA GLU A 124 -8.23 -14.31 -13.08
C GLU A 124 -8.51 -15.83 -13.03
N VAL A 125 -8.23 -16.44 -11.89
CA VAL A 125 -8.45 -17.89 -11.70
C VAL A 125 -9.93 -18.25 -11.85
N LEU A 126 -10.84 -17.42 -11.33
CA LEU A 126 -12.28 -17.67 -11.45
C LEU A 126 -12.79 -17.42 -12.86
N GLU A 127 -12.35 -16.35 -13.53
CA GLU A 127 -12.72 -16.03 -14.92
C GLU A 127 -12.20 -17.11 -15.90
N GLU A 128 -10.97 -17.60 -15.71
CA GLU A 128 -10.43 -18.74 -16.47
C GLU A 128 -11.23 -20.02 -16.27
N ALA A 129 -11.83 -20.21 -15.09
CA ALA A 129 -12.73 -21.32 -14.81
C ALA A 129 -14.16 -21.12 -15.34
N GLY A 130 -14.45 -19.98 -16.00
CA GLY A 130 -15.75 -19.66 -16.58
C GLY A 130 -16.77 -19.12 -15.57
N ILE A 131 -16.33 -18.62 -14.42
CA ILE A 131 -17.18 -18.00 -13.40
C ILE A 131 -17.17 -16.47 -13.60
N GLU A 132 -18.36 -15.89 -13.74
CA GLU A 132 -18.49 -14.42 -13.86
C GLU A 132 -18.19 -13.74 -12.52
N VAL A 133 -17.18 -12.87 -12.51
CA VAL A 133 -16.78 -12.09 -11.33
C VAL A 133 -17.30 -10.67 -11.44
N ASN A 134 -18.10 -10.21 -10.48
CA ASN A 134 -18.65 -8.85 -10.45
C ASN A 134 -18.14 -8.08 -9.24
N GLU A 135 -17.28 -7.09 -9.49
CA GLU A 135 -16.87 -6.11 -8.47
C GLU A 135 -18.06 -5.20 -8.13
N THR A 136 -18.25 -4.94 -6.85
CA THR A 136 -19.42 -4.19 -6.35
C THR A 136 -19.08 -2.85 -5.68
N ASP A 137 -17.81 -2.58 -5.37
CA ASP A 137 -17.32 -1.24 -5.05
C ASP A 137 -17.26 -0.40 -6.32
N LEU A 138 -17.75 0.83 -6.29
CA LEU A 138 -17.83 1.68 -7.49
C LEU A 138 -16.47 1.88 -8.15
N ALA A 139 -15.42 2.09 -7.37
CA ALA A 139 -14.09 2.30 -7.91
C ALA A 139 -13.52 1.02 -8.54
N GLU A 140 -13.69 -0.14 -7.88
CA GLU A 140 -13.27 -1.43 -8.43
C GLU A 140 -14.10 -1.82 -9.66
N PHE A 141 -15.40 -1.51 -9.68
CA PHE A 141 -16.26 -1.71 -10.85
C PHE A 141 -15.77 -0.89 -12.06
N ILE A 142 -15.36 0.37 -11.83
CA ILE A 142 -14.75 1.20 -12.88
C ILE A 142 -13.45 0.56 -13.37
N LEU A 143 -12.57 0.11 -12.47
CA LEU A 143 -11.32 -0.54 -12.83
C LEU A 143 -11.53 -1.83 -13.61
N GLN A 144 -12.45 -2.69 -13.17
CA GLN A 144 -12.81 -3.93 -13.86
C GLN A 144 -13.33 -3.62 -15.28
N THR A 145 -14.26 -2.66 -15.42
CA THR A 145 -14.81 -2.26 -16.72
C THR A 145 -13.73 -1.67 -17.64
N ALA A 146 -12.79 -0.92 -17.09
CA ALA A 146 -11.68 -0.29 -17.81
C ALA A 146 -10.50 -1.25 -18.09
N VAL A 147 -10.48 -2.43 -17.47
CA VAL A 147 -9.33 -3.36 -17.46
C VAL A 147 -8.05 -2.63 -17.01
N SER A 148 -8.13 -1.92 -15.88
CA SER A 148 -7.04 -1.09 -15.37
C SER A 148 -6.65 -1.47 -13.94
N PRO A 149 -5.35 -1.50 -13.59
CA PRO A 149 -4.92 -1.77 -12.24
C PRO A 149 -5.24 -0.61 -11.29
N PRO A 150 -5.35 -0.88 -9.98
CA PRO A 150 -5.61 0.15 -8.98
C PRO A 150 -4.42 1.09 -8.80
N SER A 151 -4.70 2.38 -8.58
CA SER A 151 -3.66 3.38 -8.29
C SER A 151 -3.47 3.64 -6.79
N HIS A 152 -4.43 3.26 -5.94
CA HIS A 152 -4.43 3.48 -4.48
C HIS A 152 -5.20 2.36 -3.78
N ILE A 153 -4.77 1.93 -2.59
CA ILE A 153 -5.44 0.82 -1.87
C ILE A 153 -6.82 1.18 -1.31
N VAL A 154 -7.08 2.45 -1.00
CA VAL A 154 -8.37 2.91 -0.43
C VAL A 154 -9.28 3.49 -1.51
N VAL A 155 -8.73 4.28 -2.43
CA VAL A 155 -9.46 4.94 -3.52
C VAL A 155 -8.80 4.57 -4.86
N PRO A 156 -9.04 3.36 -5.38
CA PRO A 156 -8.24 2.78 -6.45
C PRO A 156 -8.39 3.47 -7.80
N GLY A 157 -9.54 4.10 -8.07
CA GLY A 157 -9.87 4.76 -9.34
C GLY A 157 -9.43 6.23 -9.47
N LEU A 158 -8.55 6.75 -8.59
CA LEU A 158 -8.13 8.16 -8.56
C LEU A 158 -7.54 8.70 -9.88
N HIS A 159 -7.08 7.83 -10.74
CA HIS A 159 -6.45 8.19 -12.02
C HIS A 159 -7.44 8.35 -13.17
N PHE A 160 -8.74 8.22 -12.93
CA PHE A 160 -9.77 8.45 -13.94
C PHE A 160 -10.47 9.78 -13.77
N GLU A 161 -10.63 10.51 -14.87
CA GLU A 161 -11.54 11.66 -14.98
C GLU A 161 -12.98 11.21 -15.18
N ARG A 162 -13.95 12.04 -14.77
CA ARG A 162 -15.38 11.76 -14.92
C ARG A 162 -15.77 11.50 -16.37
N ASN A 163 -15.27 12.35 -17.27
CA ASN A 163 -15.54 12.18 -18.70
C ASN A 163 -15.00 10.86 -19.23
N LYS A 164 -13.80 10.45 -18.78
CA LYS A 164 -13.23 9.17 -19.17
C LYS A 164 -14.04 7.99 -18.63
N ILE A 165 -14.55 8.08 -17.40
CA ILE A 165 -15.46 7.07 -16.83
C ILE A 165 -16.75 6.99 -17.66
N ARG A 166 -17.34 8.14 -18.05
CA ARG A 166 -18.53 8.18 -18.92
C ARG A 166 -18.27 7.49 -20.25
N GLU A 167 -17.12 7.75 -20.90
CA GLU A 167 -16.73 7.10 -22.16
C GLU A 167 -16.62 5.58 -22.02
N ILE A 168 -15.97 5.11 -20.95
CA ILE A 168 -15.82 3.68 -20.64
C ILE A 168 -17.20 3.04 -20.44
N PHE A 169 -18.08 3.67 -19.68
CA PHE A 169 -19.41 3.15 -19.45
C PHE A 169 -20.29 3.16 -20.71
N ALA A 170 -20.13 4.18 -21.57
CA ALA A 170 -20.83 4.23 -22.85
C ALA A 170 -20.36 3.10 -23.79
N GLU A 171 -19.05 2.89 -23.91
CA GLU A 171 -18.46 1.89 -24.79
C GLU A 171 -18.73 0.46 -24.31
N LYS A 172 -18.54 0.19 -23.02
CA LYS A 172 -18.56 -1.17 -22.48
C LYS A 172 -19.91 -1.62 -21.96
N LEU A 173 -20.74 -0.67 -21.48
CA LEU A 173 -21.99 -0.98 -20.76
C LEU A 173 -23.22 -0.34 -21.41
N GLY A 174 -23.07 0.42 -22.51
CA GLY A 174 -24.17 1.08 -23.19
C GLY A 174 -24.77 2.28 -22.43
N TYR A 175 -24.02 2.93 -21.56
CA TYR A 175 -24.46 4.13 -20.86
C TYR A 175 -24.67 5.30 -21.83
N THR A 176 -25.83 5.93 -21.79
CA THR A 176 -26.20 7.04 -22.69
C THR A 176 -26.34 8.40 -21.98
N GLY A 177 -26.08 8.44 -20.67
CA GLY A 177 -26.21 9.66 -19.86
C GLY A 177 -25.00 10.59 -19.94
N THR A 178 -25.04 11.62 -19.10
CA THR A 178 -23.98 12.65 -19.03
C THR A 178 -22.82 12.23 -18.11
N GLU A 179 -21.80 13.10 -17.95
CA GLU A 179 -20.72 12.94 -16.98
C GLU A 179 -21.11 13.29 -15.54
N ASN A 180 -22.40 13.50 -15.28
CA ASN A 180 -22.88 13.80 -13.94
C ASN A 180 -22.66 12.59 -13.03
N PRO A 181 -21.95 12.74 -11.89
CA PRO A 181 -21.65 11.62 -11.01
C PRO A 181 -22.89 10.92 -10.46
N THR A 182 -23.96 11.68 -10.20
CA THR A 182 -25.23 11.12 -9.70
C THR A 182 -25.89 10.23 -10.74
N GLU A 183 -25.95 10.65 -12.00
CA GLU A 183 -26.51 9.85 -13.10
C GLU A 183 -25.70 8.56 -13.32
N MET A 184 -24.37 8.67 -13.40
CA MET A 184 -23.49 7.52 -13.53
C MET A 184 -23.64 6.53 -12.36
N THR A 185 -23.73 7.05 -11.13
CA THR A 185 -23.91 6.20 -9.93
C THR A 185 -25.29 5.53 -9.95
N HIS A 186 -26.35 6.20 -10.38
CA HIS A 186 -27.66 5.58 -10.54
C HIS A 186 -27.66 4.46 -11.59
N PHE A 187 -26.96 4.66 -12.71
CA PHE A 187 -26.78 3.62 -13.72
C PHE A 187 -26.06 2.39 -13.15
N VAL A 188 -24.91 2.58 -12.49
CA VAL A 188 -24.14 1.49 -11.87
C VAL A 188 -24.96 0.79 -10.79
N ARG A 189 -25.72 1.55 -9.97
CA ARG A 189 -26.63 0.97 -8.98
C ARG A 189 -27.63 -0.01 -9.60
N GLY A 190 -28.23 0.36 -10.73
CA GLY A 190 -29.14 -0.54 -11.46
C GLY A 190 -28.43 -1.80 -11.96
N TYR A 191 -27.27 -1.61 -12.57
CA TYR A 191 -26.44 -2.67 -13.11
C TYR A 191 -25.97 -3.69 -12.04
N VAL A 192 -25.43 -3.19 -10.93
CA VAL A 192 -24.90 -4.03 -9.84
C VAL A 192 -26.03 -4.67 -9.02
N ARG A 193 -27.20 -3.99 -8.87
CA ARG A 193 -28.38 -4.56 -8.19
C ARG A 193 -28.82 -5.89 -8.79
N GLU A 194 -28.89 -5.97 -10.11
CA GLU A 194 -29.28 -7.23 -10.78
C GLU A 194 -28.30 -8.36 -10.47
N ARG A 195 -27.00 -8.04 -10.37
CA ARG A 195 -25.96 -9.01 -10.06
C ARG A 195 -26.05 -9.50 -8.63
N PHE A 196 -26.29 -8.60 -7.67
CA PHE A 196 -26.53 -9.01 -6.28
C PHE A 196 -27.70 -10.01 -6.15
N LEU A 197 -28.77 -9.78 -6.90
CA LEU A 197 -29.96 -10.65 -6.83
C LEU A 197 -29.80 -11.98 -7.56
N LYS A 198 -28.83 -12.10 -8.48
CA LYS A 198 -28.57 -13.30 -9.29
C LYS A 198 -27.33 -14.06 -8.84
N ALA A 199 -26.49 -13.47 -7.99
CA ALA A 199 -25.23 -14.07 -7.58
C ALA A 199 -25.44 -15.35 -6.78
N ASP A 200 -24.70 -16.39 -7.13
CA ASP A 200 -24.68 -17.66 -6.42
C ASP A 200 -23.89 -17.55 -5.12
N VAL A 201 -22.79 -16.80 -5.15
CA VAL A 201 -21.85 -16.66 -4.04
C VAL A 201 -21.43 -15.21 -3.83
N GLY A 202 -21.36 -14.78 -2.58
CA GLY A 202 -20.79 -13.51 -2.16
C GLY A 202 -19.36 -13.68 -1.66
N VAL A 203 -18.46 -12.81 -2.11
CA VAL A 203 -17.06 -12.82 -1.73
C VAL A 203 -16.70 -11.52 -1.00
N ASN A 204 -16.11 -11.66 0.18
CA ASN A 204 -15.67 -10.56 1.00
C ASN A 204 -14.22 -10.76 1.47
N GLY A 205 -13.52 -9.66 1.72
CA GLY A 205 -12.34 -9.66 2.57
C GLY A 205 -12.72 -9.51 4.04
N CYS A 206 -11.69 -9.47 4.89
CA CYS A 206 -11.84 -9.19 6.31
C CYS A 206 -10.87 -8.09 6.73
N ASN A 207 -11.38 -7.01 7.32
CA ASN A 207 -10.52 -5.97 7.87
C ASN A 207 -9.85 -6.44 9.15
N PHE A 208 -10.64 -7.02 10.06
CA PHE A 208 -10.19 -7.63 11.31
C PHE A 208 -11.06 -8.84 11.65
N ALA A 209 -10.44 -9.89 12.18
CA ALA A 209 -11.09 -11.10 12.66
C ALA A 209 -10.95 -11.17 14.18
N VAL A 210 -12.06 -11.30 14.90
CA VAL A 210 -12.11 -11.29 16.38
C VAL A 210 -12.00 -12.71 16.89
N ALA A 211 -10.87 -13.04 17.55
CA ALA A 211 -10.57 -14.40 17.97
C ALA A 211 -11.57 -14.94 18.99
N GLU A 212 -11.98 -14.13 19.98
CA GLU A 212 -12.88 -14.56 21.06
C GLU A 212 -14.25 -15.02 20.57
N SER A 213 -14.69 -14.57 19.36
CA SER A 213 -16.05 -14.85 18.86
C SER A 213 -16.10 -15.53 17.50
N GLY A 214 -14.97 -15.64 16.79
CA GLY A 214 -14.94 -16.11 15.39
C GLY A 214 -15.60 -15.13 14.40
N THR A 215 -15.69 -13.85 14.73
CA THR A 215 -16.36 -12.83 13.94
C THR A 215 -15.41 -12.20 12.94
N CYS A 216 -15.77 -12.18 11.66
CA CYS A 216 -15.12 -11.39 10.62
C CYS A 216 -15.74 -9.99 10.52
N THR A 217 -14.93 -8.96 10.27
CA THR A 217 -15.43 -7.58 10.15
C THR A 217 -15.06 -6.98 8.80
N ILE A 218 -15.98 -6.16 8.25
CA ILE A 218 -15.76 -5.41 7.02
C ILE A 218 -16.21 -3.96 7.18
N VAL A 219 -15.37 -3.04 6.69
CA VAL A 219 -15.64 -1.60 6.64
C VAL A 219 -15.97 -1.23 5.20
N SER A 220 -17.11 -0.60 4.98
CA SER A 220 -17.55 -0.14 3.67
C SER A 220 -18.22 1.24 3.78
N ASN A 221 -18.07 2.07 2.75
CA ASN A 221 -18.79 3.34 2.64
C ASN A 221 -20.02 3.26 1.73
N GLU A 222 -20.19 2.18 0.98
CA GLU A 222 -21.21 2.02 -0.04
C GLU A 222 -22.28 0.98 0.32
N GLY A 223 -22.07 0.20 1.37
CA GLY A 223 -22.96 -0.90 1.77
C GLY A 223 -22.84 -2.17 0.92
N ASN A 224 -22.00 -2.17 -0.12
CA ASN A 224 -21.75 -3.29 -1.02
C ASN A 224 -21.23 -4.53 -0.28
N GLY A 225 -20.29 -4.36 0.66
CA GLY A 225 -19.79 -5.46 1.48
C GLY A 225 -20.88 -6.13 2.30
N ARG A 226 -21.84 -5.34 2.84
CA ARG A 226 -23.00 -5.87 3.55
C ARG A 226 -23.94 -6.66 2.63
N MET A 227 -24.21 -6.14 1.43
CA MET A 227 -25.05 -6.84 0.46
C MET A 227 -24.38 -8.12 -0.05
N ALA A 228 -23.08 -8.11 -0.33
CA ALA A 228 -22.34 -9.31 -0.73
C ALA A 228 -22.33 -10.40 0.36
N SER A 229 -22.39 -10.01 1.65
CA SER A 229 -22.43 -10.97 2.76
C SER A 229 -23.81 -11.46 3.16
N SER A 230 -24.90 -10.85 2.67
CA SER A 230 -26.25 -11.16 3.16
C SER A 230 -27.24 -11.63 2.07
N ILE A 231 -27.03 -11.31 0.79
CA ILE A 231 -27.95 -11.67 -0.27
C ILE A 231 -27.67 -13.06 -0.86
N PRO A 232 -26.40 -13.40 -1.25
CA PRO A 232 -26.09 -14.72 -1.75
C PRO A 232 -26.20 -15.79 -0.68
N LYS A 233 -26.57 -17.01 -1.09
CA LYS A 233 -26.75 -18.14 -0.16
C LYS A 233 -25.44 -18.72 0.39
N THR A 234 -24.34 -18.53 -0.33
CA THR A 234 -23.01 -18.96 0.10
C THR A 234 -22.10 -17.74 0.19
N GLN A 235 -21.36 -17.66 1.28
CA GLN A 235 -20.38 -16.59 1.51
C GLN A 235 -18.96 -17.16 1.59
N LEU A 236 -18.02 -16.55 0.87
CA LEU A 236 -16.59 -16.75 1.01
C LEU A 236 -15.96 -15.51 1.64
N ILE A 237 -15.19 -15.69 2.71
CA ILE A 237 -14.44 -14.62 3.38
C ILE A 237 -12.95 -14.94 3.30
N PHE A 238 -12.17 -14.02 2.74
CA PHE A 238 -10.71 -14.13 2.65
C PHE A 238 -10.04 -13.34 3.77
N LEU A 239 -9.20 -14.00 4.55
CA LEU A 239 -8.57 -13.47 5.74
C LEU A 239 -7.05 -13.74 5.72
N GLY A 240 -6.21 -12.70 5.77
CA GLY A 240 -4.78 -12.87 6.05
C GLY A 240 -4.54 -13.18 7.53
N THR A 241 -3.64 -14.10 7.84
CA THR A 241 -3.35 -14.53 9.22
C THR A 241 -3.06 -13.37 10.16
N GLU A 242 -2.41 -12.30 9.66
CA GLU A 242 -2.06 -11.12 10.43
C GLU A 242 -3.26 -10.22 10.80
N ARG A 243 -4.48 -10.52 10.32
CA ARG A 243 -5.66 -9.66 10.53
C ARG A 243 -6.44 -9.94 11.80
N ILE A 244 -6.00 -10.88 12.59
CA ILE A 244 -6.67 -11.27 13.82
C ILE A 244 -6.45 -10.24 14.92
N VAL A 245 -7.48 -10.02 15.73
CA VAL A 245 -7.46 -9.26 16.98
C VAL A 245 -8.03 -10.13 18.10
N PRO A 246 -7.58 -9.99 19.36
CA PRO A 246 -7.99 -10.86 20.45
C PRO A 246 -9.49 -10.80 20.74
N ASP A 247 -10.01 -9.61 20.89
CA ASP A 247 -11.34 -9.31 21.40
C ASP A 247 -11.95 -8.04 20.78
N PHE A 248 -13.17 -7.69 21.14
CA PHE A 248 -13.86 -6.50 20.66
C PHE A 248 -13.25 -5.19 21.16
N LYS A 249 -12.53 -5.19 22.29
CA LYS A 249 -11.84 -3.98 22.76
C LYS A 249 -10.65 -3.65 21.89
N ALA A 250 -9.88 -4.66 21.50
CA ALA A 250 -8.80 -4.51 20.53
C ALA A 250 -9.33 -4.11 19.15
N LEU A 251 -10.48 -4.66 18.74
CA LEU A 251 -11.16 -4.27 17.52
C LEU A 251 -11.52 -2.78 17.51
N ASP A 252 -12.08 -2.26 18.60
CA ASP A 252 -12.44 -0.84 18.73
C ASP A 252 -11.23 0.07 18.52
N VAL A 253 -10.11 -0.23 19.17
CA VAL A 253 -8.83 0.49 18.95
C VAL A 253 -8.41 0.45 17.48
N MET A 254 -8.47 -0.72 16.85
CA MET A 254 -8.09 -0.86 15.44
C MET A 254 -9.02 -0.09 14.50
N MET A 255 -10.31 -0.02 14.79
CA MET A 255 -11.30 0.72 14.02
C MET A 255 -11.09 2.24 14.11
N GLU A 256 -10.80 2.75 15.29
CA GLU A 256 -10.43 4.16 15.50
C GLU A 256 -9.16 4.52 14.70
N MET A 257 -8.14 3.67 14.76
CA MET A 257 -6.91 3.85 13.99
C MET A 257 -7.16 3.81 12.48
N LEU A 258 -7.97 2.86 12.00
CA LEU A 258 -8.25 2.68 10.58
C LEU A 258 -9.00 3.88 9.99
N ASN A 259 -10.14 4.25 10.57
CA ASN A 259 -11.04 5.26 10.02
C ASN A 259 -10.39 6.65 9.97
N ARG A 260 -9.75 7.08 11.05
CA ARG A 260 -9.06 8.37 11.13
C ARG A 260 -7.88 8.44 10.15
N SER A 261 -7.17 7.33 9.98
CA SER A 261 -5.95 7.31 9.17
C SER A 261 -6.19 7.12 7.68
N ALA A 262 -7.27 6.43 7.29
CA ALA A 262 -7.53 6.10 5.89
C ALA A 262 -8.05 7.30 5.08
N VAL A 263 -9.12 7.92 5.57
CA VAL A 263 -9.85 8.98 4.86
C VAL A 263 -10.14 10.22 5.73
N GLY A 264 -9.62 10.26 6.95
CA GLY A 264 -9.88 11.34 7.90
C GLY A 264 -11.34 11.38 8.36
N ALA A 265 -11.89 10.23 8.71
CA ALA A 265 -13.24 10.10 9.25
C ALA A 265 -13.20 9.56 10.68
N LYS A 266 -14.10 10.05 11.55
CA LYS A 266 -14.22 9.54 12.92
C LYS A 266 -14.85 8.14 12.95
N ILE A 267 -15.80 7.89 12.05
CA ILE A 267 -16.50 6.61 11.87
C ILE A 267 -16.66 6.31 10.38
N SER A 268 -16.84 5.05 10.03
CA SER A 268 -17.25 4.63 8.68
C SER A 268 -18.78 4.68 8.54
N ASN A 269 -19.29 4.67 7.30
CA ASN A 269 -20.72 4.63 7.05
C ASN A 269 -21.32 3.27 7.43
N TYR A 270 -20.61 2.19 7.08
CA TYR A 270 -21.02 0.83 7.36
C TYR A 270 -19.87 0.07 8.00
N PHE A 271 -20.15 -0.49 9.16
CA PHE A 271 -19.31 -1.46 9.82
C PHE A 271 -20.14 -2.73 10.02
N SER A 272 -19.80 -3.79 9.33
CA SER A 272 -20.52 -5.06 9.37
C SER A 272 -19.71 -6.12 10.07
N MET A 273 -20.34 -6.88 10.95
CA MET A 273 -19.80 -8.03 11.64
C MET A 273 -20.52 -9.28 11.17
N MET A 274 -19.77 -10.31 10.79
CA MET A 274 -20.24 -11.56 10.21
C MET A 274 -19.78 -12.69 11.13
N THR A 275 -20.76 -13.36 11.79
CA THR A 275 -20.49 -14.41 12.76
C THR A 275 -21.28 -15.67 12.35
N GLY A 276 -20.70 -16.47 11.48
CA GLY A 276 -21.34 -17.69 10.96
C GLY A 276 -22.45 -17.43 9.93
N PRO A 277 -23.06 -18.49 9.42
CA PRO A 277 -24.20 -18.45 8.51
C PRO A 277 -25.51 -18.10 9.25
N ALA A 278 -26.59 -17.87 8.51
CA ALA A 278 -27.93 -17.68 9.02
C ALA A 278 -28.38 -18.87 9.89
N ARG A 279 -29.03 -18.59 11.00
CA ARG A 279 -29.55 -19.63 11.90
C ARG A 279 -30.95 -20.05 11.48
N ALA A 280 -31.37 -21.24 11.94
CA ALA A 280 -32.70 -21.73 11.66
C ALA A 280 -33.78 -20.73 12.08
N GLY A 281 -34.61 -20.30 11.12
CA GLY A 281 -35.69 -19.32 11.34
C GLY A 281 -35.30 -17.86 11.05
N GLU A 282 -34.04 -17.56 10.73
CA GLU A 282 -33.64 -16.24 10.23
C GLU A 282 -34.01 -16.13 8.74
N ALA A 283 -34.56 -14.95 8.36
CA ALA A 283 -35.02 -14.72 7.00
C ALA A 283 -33.91 -14.31 6.04
N ASP A 284 -32.82 -13.73 6.57
CA ASP A 284 -31.71 -13.13 5.83
C ASP A 284 -30.38 -13.79 6.18
N GLY A 285 -29.42 -13.66 5.28
CA GLY A 285 -28.05 -14.12 5.47
C GLY A 285 -27.73 -15.40 4.67
N PRO A 286 -26.45 -15.74 4.57
CA PRO A 286 -26.00 -16.91 3.83
C PRO A 286 -26.38 -18.20 4.56
N GLU A 287 -26.73 -19.24 3.80
CA GLU A 287 -26.95 -20.59 4.32
C GLU A 287 -25.64 -21.28 4.71
N GLU A 288 -24.53 -20.84 4.09
CA GLU A 288 -23.17 -21.31 4.36
C GLU A 288 -22.18 -20.16 4.35
N THR A 289 -21.23 -20.22 5.29
CA THR A 289 -20.10 -19.30 5.36
C THR A 289 -18.80 -20.09 5.38
N HIS A 290 -17.91 -19.79 4.43
CA HIS A 290 -16.56 -20.32 4.37
C HIS A 290 -15.55 -19.21 4.64
N ILE A 291 -14.60 -19.46 5.53
CA ILE A 291 -13.51 -18.54 5.85
C ILE A 291 -12.21 -19.18 5.40
N ILE A 292 -11.50 -18.51 4.49
CA ILE A 292 -10.22 -18.97 3.95
C ILE A 292 -9.12 -18.12 4.60
N ILE A 293 -8.38 -18.70 5.52
CA ILE A 293 -7.25 -18.06 6.24
C ILE A 293 -5.99 -18.32 5.44
N ILE A 294 -5.31 -17.24 5.03
CA ILE A 294 -4.20 -17.29 4.09
C ILE A 294 -2.91 -16.83 4.75
N ASP A 295 -1.88 -17.66 4.68
CA ASP A 295 -0.52 -17.30 5.06
C ASP A 295 0.19 -16.51 3.95
N ASN A 296 0.37 -17.07 2.80
CA ASN A 296 1.04 -16.48 1.63
C ASN A 296 2.35 -15.76 1.98
N GLY A 297 3.20 -16.42 2.80
CA GLY A 297 4.52 -15.93 3.20
C GLY A 297 4.54 -15.05 4.46
N ARG A 298 3.39 -14.82 5.12
CA ARG A 298 3.32 -14.00 6.34
C ARG A 298 4.05 -14.63 7.52
N SER A 299 3.94 -15.93 7.70
CA SER A 299 4.65 -16.68 8.75
C SER A 299 6.17 -16.60 8.60
N GLY A 300 6.68 -16.52 7.37
CA GLY A 300 8.11 -16.36 7.12
C GLY A 300 8.68 -14.98 7.54
N ILE A 301 7.82 -14.00 7.82
CA ILE A 301 8.21 -12.65 8.29
C ILE A 301 8.27 -12.60 9.84
N LEU A 302 7.53 -13.50 10.51
CA LEU A 302 7.46 -13.53 11.98
C LEU A 302 8.84 -13.85 12.61
N GLY A 303 9.12 -13.22 13.73
CA GLY A 303 10.37 -13.38 14.45
C GLY A 303 11.59 -12.75 13.80
N GLY A 304 11.46 -12.20 12.59
CA GLY A 304 12.54 -11.56 11.85
C GLY A 304 12.53 -10.03 11.97
N THR A 305 13.52 -9.40 11.36
CA THR A 305 13.71 -7.92 11.31
C THR A 305 12.49 -7.18 10.78
N PHE A 306 11.69 -7.80 9.92
CA PHE A 306 10.54 -7.19 9.27
C PHE A 306 9.20 -7.50 9.95
N GLN A 307 9.17 -8.15 11.11
CA GLN A 307 7.92 -8.52 11.79
C GLN A 307 6.98 -7.34 11.99
N GLU A 308 7.51 -6.15 12.31
CA GLU A 308 6.72 -4.94 12.52
C GLU A 308 5.90 -4.53 11.28
N MET A 309 6.30 -4.98 10.07
CA MET A 309 5.53 -4.74 8.85
C MET A 309 4.16 -5.43 8.91
N LEU A 310 4.02 -6.55 9.61
CA LEU A 310 2.75 -7.26 9.79
C LEU A 310 1.76 -6.55 10.72
N ARG A 311 2.18 -5.50 11.45
CA ARG A 311 1.25 -4.60 12.15
C ARG A 311 0.28 -3.88 11.20
N CYS A 312 0.61 -3.82 9.89
CA CYS A 312 -0.07 -2.99 8.91
C CYS A 312 -1.58 -3.30 8.80
N ILE A 313 -2.41 -2.27 9.04
CA ILE A 313 -3.88 -2.34 8.94
C ILE A 313 -4.42 -1.92 7.56
N ARG A 314 -3.55 -1.71 6.57
CA ARG A 314 -3.89 -1.33 5.19
C ARG A 314 -4.69 -0.02 5.06
N CYS A 315 -4.49 0.94 5.97
CA CYS A 315 -5.20 2.23 5.96
C CYS A 315 -4.77 3.20 4.85
N GLY A 316 -3.61 3.00 4.21
CA GLY A 316 -3.13 3.90 3.15
C GLY A 316 -2.50 5.22 3.61
N ALA A 317 -2.46 5.53 4.92
CA ALA A 317 -1.95 6.80 5.44
C ALA A 317 -0.50 7.10 5.02
N CYS A 318 0.34 6.08 4.88
CA CYS A 318 1.72 6.24 4.43
C CYS A 318 1.82 6.68 2.97
N MET A 319 0.86 6.31 2.12
CA MET A 319 0.77 6.78 0.73
C MET A 319 0.33 8.24 0.68
N ASN A 320 -0.61 8.64 1.54
CA ASN A 320 -1.18 9.98 1.56
C ASN A 320 -0.18 11.09 1.97
N ILE A 321 0.98 10.73 2.51
CA ILE A 321 2.06 11.68 2.89
C ILE A 321 3.32 11.50 2.03
N CYS A 322 3.44 10.44 1.23
CA CYS A 322 4.67 10.09 0.55
C CYS A 322 4.97 11.00 -0.64
N PRO A 323 6.13 11.70 -0.66
CA PRO A 323 6.51 12.56 -1.78
C PRO A 323 6.80 11.78 -3.07
N VAL A 324 7.26 10.52 -2.98
CA VAL A 324 7.49 9.68 -4.16
C VAL A 324 6.15 9.24 -4.77
N TYR A 325 5.27 8.66 -3.96
CA TYR A 325 3.93 8.23 -4.40
C TYR A 325 3.14 9.39 -5.03
N ARG A 326 3.30 10.61 -4.51
CA ARG A 326 2.69 11.85 -5.01
C ARG A 326 2.93 12.10 -6.50
N HIS A 327 4.05 11.63 -7.02
CA HIS A 327 4.46 11.88 -8.40
C HIS A 327 4.28 10.66 -9.31
N VAL A 328 4.44 9.45 -8.76
CA VAL A 328 4.43 8.23 -9.58
C VAL A 328 3.16 7.39 -9.44
N SER A 329 2.25 7.75 -8.52
CA SER A 329 1.03 7.00 -8.18
C SER A 329 1.32 5.54 -7.77
N GLY A 330 0.26 4.73 -7.60
CA GLY A 330 0.41 3.29 -7.37
C GLY A 330 0.99 2.55 -8.58
N HIS A 331 0.68 3.00 -9.79
CA HIS A 331 1.14 2.37 -11.02
C HIS A 331 2.66 2.35 -11.15
N GLY A 332 3.37 3.35 -10.63
CA GLY A 332 4.83 3.35 -10.59
C GLY A 332 5.43 2.18 -9.80
N TYR A 333 4.69 1.64 -8.83
CA TYR A 333 5.14 0.48 -8.03
C TYR A 333 4.91 -0.86 -8.73
N GLY A 334 3.94 -0.95 -9.66
CA GLY A 334 3.63 -2.17 -10.41
C GLY A 334 3.13 -3.33 -9.55
N SER A 335 2.62 -3.04 -8.36
CA SER A 335 2.14 -4.01 -7.37
C SER A 335 0.80 -3.57 -6.79
N VAL A 336 -0.03 -4.51 -6.40
CA VAL A 336 -1.30 -4.24 -5.69
C VAL A 336 -1.07 -3.54 -4.34
N TYR A 337 0.15 -3.64 -3.81
CA TYR A 337 0.61 -2.90 -2.64
C TYR A 337 1.55 -1.76 -3.05
N PRO A 338 1.04 -0.55 -3.31
CA PRO A 338 1.88 0.60 -3.67
C PRO A 338 2.37 1.38 -2.44
N GLY A 339 3.20 2.37 -2.71
CA GLY A 339 3.69 3.30 -1.70
C GLY A 339 4.70 2.71 -0.72
N PRO A 340 5.01 3.40 0.40
CA PRO A 340 6.02 2.96 1.35
C PRO A 340 5.74 1.58 1.96
N MET A 341 4.49 1.28 2.26
CA MET A 341 4.07 -0.01 2.78
C MET A 341 4.36 -1.14 1.78
N GLY A 342 3.98 -0.95 0.52
CA GLY A 342 4.22 -1.95 -0.52
C GLY A 342 5.70 -2.08 -0.88
N ALA A 343 6.47 -0.99 -0.80
CA ALA A 343 7.91 -1.02 -1.02
C ALA A 343 8.67 -1.86 0.03
N VAL A 344 8.10 -2.00 1.25
CA VAL A 344 8.60 -2.95 2.25
C VAL A 344 8.04 -4.35 2.05
N LEU A 345 6.71 -4.47 1.85
CA LEU A 345 6.03 -5.77 1.89
C LEU A 345 6.25 -6.61 0.63
N THR A 346 6.26 -5.99 -0.55
CA THR A 346 6.35 -6.73 -1.82
C THR A 346 7.64 -7.52 -1.97
N PRO A 347 8.84 -6.98 -1.62
CA PRO A 347 10.07 -7.77 -1.62
C PRO A 347 10.05 -8.96 -0.65
N LEU A 348 9.33 -8.86 0.48
CA LEU A 348 9.20 -9.96 1.43
C LEU A 348 8.39 -11.13 0.88
N PHE A 349 7.39 -10.84 0.03
CA PHE A 349 6.54 -11.87 -0.57
C PHE A 349 7.08 -12.43 -1.90
N LYS A 350 7.81 -11.63 -2.68
CA LYS A 350 8.21 -11.99 -4.06
C LYS A 350 9.72 -12.04 -4.28
N GLY A 351 10.52 -11.71 -3.28
CA GLY A 351 11.98 -11.69 -3.36
C GLY A 351 12.57 -10.46 -4.05
N TYR A 352 13.87 -10.28 -3.92
CA TYR A 352 14.59 -9.13 -4.47
C TYR A 352 14.81 -9.22 -5.99
N ASP A 353 14.80 -10.41 -6.56
CA ASP A 353 14.91 -10.59 -8.03
C ASP A 353 13.74 -9.94 -8.76
N VAL A 354 12.55 -9.93 -8.15
CA VAL A 354 11.32 -9.40 -8.73
C VAL A 354 11.04 -7.97 -8.27
N ALA A 355 11.26 -7.67 -6.98
CA ALA A 355 10.81 -6.43 -6.36
C ALA A 355 11.95 -5.62 -5.70
N GLY A 356 13.22 -5.93 -5.99
CA GLY A 356 14.37 -5.30 -5.35
C GLY A 356 14.58 -3.82 -5.69
N ASP A 357 13.92 -3.28 -6.70
CA ASP A 357 13.93 -1.85 -7.01
C ASP A 357 12.94 -1.03 -6.15
N LEU A 358 11.92 -1.65 -5.56
CA LEU A 358 10.91 -0.96 -4.77
C LEU A 358 11.44 -0.32 -3.48
N PRO A 359 12.36 -0.91 -2.69
CA PRO A 359 12.94 -0.24 -1.53
C PRO A 359 13.66 1.08 -1.85
N TYR A 360 14.05 1.29 -3.13
CA TYR A 360 14.63 2.54 -3.59
C TYR A 360 13.59 3.59 -4.00
N ALA A 361 12.31 3.24 -4.07
CA ALA A 361 11.20 4.17 -4.30
C ALA A 361 10.90 5.05 -3.07
N SER A 362 11.93 5.60 -2.43
CA SER A 362 11.83 6.37 -1.19
C SER A 362 12.92 7.42 -1.09
N THR A 363 12.56 8.60 -0.56
CA THR A 363 13.51 9.65 -0.17
C THR A 363 14.04 9.48 1.26
N LEU A 364 13.57 8.46 2.00
CA LEU A 364 13.88 8.20 3.41
C LEU A 364 13.58 9.38 4.35
N CYS A 365 12.59 10.21 4.03
CA CYS A 365 12.25 11.40 4.82
C CYS A 365 11.56 11.08 6.16
N GLY A 366 11.16 9.83 6.43
CA GLY A 366 10.52 9.41 7.67
C GLY A 366 9.02 9.71 7.79
N ALA A 367 8.44 10.54 6.92
CA ALA A 367 7.04 10.98 7.02
C ALA A 367 6.03 9.81 7.07
N CYS A 368 6.27 8.72 6.35
CA CYS A 368 5.42 7.53 6.37
C CYS A 368 5.43 6.80 7.72
N THR A 369 6.58 6.81 8.42
CA THR A 369 6.73 6.26 9.77
C THR A 369 5.97 7.09 10.80
N GLU A 370 6.11 8.40 10.76
CA GLU A 370 5.39 9.32 11.66
C GLU A 370 3.88 9.23 11.47
N ASN A 371 3.44 9.10 10.21
CA ASN A 371 2.02 9.07 9.86
C ASN A 371 1.36 7.69 10.10
N CYS A 372 2.12 6.62 10.37
CA CYS A 372 1.60 5.28 10.54
C CYS A 372 0.84 5.12 11.86
N PRO A 373 -0.47 4.75 11.85
CA PRO A 373 -1.28 4.65 13.07
C PRO A 373 -0.91 3.47 13.97
N VAL A 374 -0.16 2.50 13.46
CA VAL A 374 0.34 1.33 14.19
C VAL A 374 1.87 1.33 14.32
N ALA A 375 2.47 2.50 14.22
CA ALA A 375 3.89 2.79 14.48
C ALA A 375 4.90 1.86 13.76
N ILE A 376 4.64 1.54 12.47
CA ILE A 376 5.62 0.78 11.67
C ILE A 376 6.77 1.71 11.28
N PRO A 377 8.03 1.34 11.54
CA PRO A 377 9.21 2.14 11.18
C PRO A 377 9.57 1.99 9.70
N LEU A 378 8.64 2.36 8.79
CA LEU A 378 8.71 2.07 7.36
C LEU A 378 10.03 2.50 6.70
N HIS A 379 10.54 3.68 7.05
CA HIS A 379 11.78 4.19 6.44
C HIS A 379 13.02 3.40 6.92
N GLU A 380 13.01 2.87 8.14
CA GLU A 380 14.06 2.02 8.68
C GLU A 380 14.02 0.64 8.00
N LEU A 381 12.83 0.05 7.84
CA LEU A 381 12.65 -1.22 7.12
C LEU A 381 13.08 -1.11 5.65
N LEU A 382 12.86 0.04 5.00
CA LEU A 382 13.38 0.29 3.65
C LEU A 382 14.92 0.34 3.62
N MET A 383 15.54 0.92 4.65
CA MET A 383 17.00 0.90 4.80
C MET A 383 17.53 -0.51 5.01
N GLU A 384 16.84 -1.31 5.82
CA GLU A 384 17.21 -2.70 6.07
C GLU A 384 17.16 -3.55 4.79
N HIS A 385 16.13 -3.40 3.96
CA HIS A 385 16.10 -4.02 2.63
C HIS A 385 17.33 -3.64 1.80
N ARG A 386 17.68 -2.35 1.77
CA ARG A 386 18.85 -1.87 1.01
C ARG A 386 20.16 -2.44 1.57
N HIS A 387 20.25 -2.58 2.90
CA HIS A 387 21.41 -3.21 3.57
C HIS A 387 21.52 -4.69 3.17
N ILE A 388 20.44 -5.46 3.28
CA ILE A 388 20.42 -6.88 2.89
C ILE A 388 20.86 -7.05 1.42
N MET A 389 20.27 -6.31 0.51
CA MET A 389 20.63 -6.37 -0.90
C MET A 389 22.07 -5.98 -1.19
N ALA A 390 22.59 -4.99 -0.45
CA ALA A 390 23.93 -4.48 -0.68
C ALA A 390 25.03 -5.36 -0.11
N ASP A 391 24.85 -5.78 1.14
CA ASP A 391 25.93 -6.33 1.95
C ASP A 391 25.80 -7.85 2.14
N ILE A 392 24.59 -8.40 2.11
CA ILE A 392 24.32 -9.82 2.31
C ILE A 392 24.17 -10.52 0.94
N GLU A 393 23.24 -10.09 0.12
CA GLU A 393 22.98 -10.74 -1.18
C GLU A 393 23.87 -10.23 -2.32
N LYS A 394 24.55 -9.09 -2.12
CA LYS A 394 25.50 -8.49 -3.06
C LYS A 394 24.94 -8.32 -4.48
N THR A 395 23.67 -7.88 -4.56
CA THR A 395 22.95 -7.69 -5.84
C THR A 395 23.39 -6.42 -6.61
N ARG A 396 24.26 -5.59 -6.01
CA ARG A 396 24.75 -4.35 -6.63
C ARG A 396 25.69 -4.62 -7.83
N PRO A 397 25.62 -3.79 -8.87
CA PRO A 397 26.62 -3.80 -9.93
C PRO A 397 28.03 -3.55 -9.37
N LYS A 398 29.04 -4.33 -9.80
CA LYS A 398 30.44 -4.19 -9.34
C LYS A 398 31.01 -2.78 -9.49
N ALA A 399 30.60 -2.05 -10.54
CA ALA A 399 31.00 -0.66 -10.78
C ALA A 399 30.47 0.28 -9.68
N GLU A 400 29.22 0.08 -9.24
CA GLU A 400 28.61 0.85 -8.17
C GLU A 400 29.31 0.55 -6.83
N GLU A 401 29.56 -0.70 -6.53
CA GLU A 401 30.31 -1.12 -5.34
C GLU A 401 31.70 -0.48 -5.26
N ALA A 402 32.42 -0.44 -6.38
CA ALA A 402 33.73 0.21 -6.48
C ALA A 402 33.65 1.70 -6.20
N ILE A 403 32.62 2.41 -6.75
CA ILE A 403 32.41 3.84 -6.50
C ILE A 403 32.12 4.11 -5.03
N PHE A 404 31.23 3.36 -4.39
CA PHE A 404 30.92 3.53 -2.97
C PHE A 404 32.11 3.18 -2.07
N THR A 405 32.89 2.16 -2.42
CA THR A 405 34.11 1.80 -1.68
C THR A 405 35.15 2.91 -1.76
N ALA A 406 35.36 3.50 -2.95
CA ALA A 406 36.27 4.62 -3.12
C ALA A 406 35.79 5.86 -2.33
N ALA A 407 34.46 6.17 -2.39
CA ALA A 407 33.87 7.26 -1.64
C ALA A 407 34.02 7.05 -0.12
N ALA A 408 33.78 5.86 0.38
CA ALA A 408 33.94 5.54 1.81
C ALA A 408 35.39 5.73 2.28
N LYS A 409 36.36 5.27 1.50
CA LYS A 409 37.80 5.51 1.79
C LYS A 409 38.15 7.00 1.80
N MET A 410 37.61 7.76 0.83
CA MET A 410 37.82 9.20 0.76
C MET A 410 37.21 9.93 1.96
N PHE A 411 35.97 9.60 2.33
CA PHE A 411 35.29 10.24 3.45
C PHE A 411 35.82 9.79 4.83
N GLY A 412 36.33 8.58 4.93
CA GLY A 412 36.95 8.05 6.14
C GLY A 412 38.36 8.58 6.44
N ASN A 413 38.99 9.30 5.51
CA ASN A 413 40.33 9.86 5.67
C ASN A 413 40.35 11.35 5.40
N SER A 414 40.68 12.17 6.40
CA SER A 414 40.64 13.63 6.30
C SER A 414 41.56 14.19 5.23
N THR A 415 42.73 13.58 5.02
CA THR A 415 43.70 14.03 4.00
C THR A 415 43.18 13.72 2.59
N LEU A 416 42.63 12.52 2.36
CA LEU A 416 42.01 12.15 1.08
C LEU A 416 40.77 13.00 0.79
N PHE A 417 39.97 13.26 1.80
CA PHE A 417 38.79 14.16 1.68
C PHE A 417 39.21 15.57 1.28
N ASP A 418 40.24 16.12 1.94
CA ASP A 418 40.79 17.44 1.62
C ASP A 418 41.36 17.52 0.22
N LEU A 419 42.09 16.50 -0.21
CA LEU A 419 42.63 16.44 -1.56
C LEU A 419 41.51 16.31 -2.62
N GLY A 420 40.55 15.41 -2.38
CA GLY A 420 39.40 15.17 -3.26
C GLY A 420 38.51 16.40 -3.41
N THR A 421 38.23 17.10 -2.31
CA THR A 421 37.44 18.35 -2.35
C THR A 421 38.14 19.49 -3.05
N LYS A 422 39.48 19.64 -2.91
CA LYS A 422 40.28 20.60 -3.64
C LYS A 422 40.30 20.28 -5.15
N ALA A 423 40.55 19.04 -5.50
CA ALA A 423 40.52 18.61 -6.91
C ALA A 423 39.15 18.83 -7.55
N GLY A 424 38.07 18.46 -6.81
CA GLY A 424 36.69 18.73 -7.22
C GLY A 424 36.41 20.23 -7.41
N ALA A 425 36.87 21.08 -6.47
CA ALA A 425 36.72 22.51 -6.58
C ALA A 425 37.42 23.07 -7.81
N ILE A 426 38.66 22.64 -8.08
CA ILE A 426 39.41 23.04 -9.29
C ILE A 426 38.65 22.62 -10.55
N GLY A 427 38.28 21.32 -10.65
CA GLY A 427 37.56 20.79 -11.81
C GLY A 427 36.24 21.49 -12.08
N MET A 428 35.42 21.67 -11.04
CA MET A 428 34.12 22.34 -11.17
C MET A 428 34.26 23.83 -11.56
N ASN A 429 35.23 24.55 -10.99
CA ASN A 429 35.43 25.94 -11.34
C ASN A 429 36.00 26.15 -12.74
N LEU A 430 36.77 25.19 -13.29
CA LEU A 430 37.26 25.24 -14.67
C LEU A 430 36.15 25.13 -15.71
N ILE A 431 35.08 24.41 -15.41
CA ILE A 431 33.97 24.18 -16.33
C ILE A 431 32.73 25.02 -16.01
N SER A 432 32.73 25.79 -14.92
CA SER A 432 31.59 26.60 -14.48
C SER A 432 31.33 27.79 -15.40
N ASN A 433 30.07 28.24 -15.47
CA ASN A 433 29.70 29.48 -16.13
C ASN A 433 30.18 30.72 -15.32
N LYS A 434 29.96 31.94 -15.86
CA LYS A 434 30.37 33.19 -15.21
C LYS A 434 29.69 33.45 -13.86
N GLU A 435 28.56 32.81 -13.61
CA GLU A 435 27.79 32.92 -12.36
C GLU A 435 28.23 31.88 -11.30
N GLY A 436 29.19 31.03 -11.64
CA GLY A 436 29.69 29.97 -10.75
C GLY A 436 28.75 28.74 -10.68
N ASN A 437 27.90 28.55 -11.66
CA ASN A 437 27.03 27.39 -11.79
C ASN A 437 27.54 26.43 -12.87
N MET A 438 27.18 25.15 -12.74
CA MET A 438 27.51 24.15 -13.74
C MET A 438 26.72 24.42 -15.04
N PRO A 439 27.37 24.40 -16.21
CA PRO A 439 26.70 24.67 -17.48
C PRO A 439 25.69 23.60 -17.87
N THR A 440 24.72 23.96 -18.69
CA THR A 440 23.63 23.08 -19.14
C THR A 440 24.07 21.80 -19.84
N TRP A 441 25.22 21.81 -20.52
CA TRP A 441 25.77 20.61 -21.17
C TRP A 441 26.11 19.49 -20.15
N THR A 442 26.32 19.81 -18.89
CA THR A 442 26.57 18.82 -17.83
C THR A 442 25.36 17.90 -17.61
N GLN A 443 24.18 18.30 -18.11
CA GLN A 443 22.98 17.46 -18.13
C GLN A 443 23.15 16.22 -19.05
N ALA A 444 24.10 16.24 -19.95
CA ALA A 444 24.44 15.08 -20.79
C ALA A 444 25.26 14.01 -20.04
N ILE A 445 25.84 14.37 -18.89
CA ILE A 445 26.66 13.45 -18.07
C ILE A 445 25.70 12.55 -17.25
N PRO A 446 25.74 11.21 -17.39
CA PRO A 446 24.77 10.29 -16.78
C PRO A 446 24.60 10.48 -15.27
N VAL A 447 25.67 10.76 -14.53
CA VAL A 447 25.61 10.95 -13.05
C VAL A 447 25.03 12.31 -12.67
N MET A 448 25.21 13.33 -13.50
CA MET A 448 24.78 14.72 -13.24
C MET A 448 23.39 15.04 -13.78
N ASN A 449 22.95 14.28 -14.78
CA ASN A 449 21.70 14.53 -15.52
C ASN A 449 20.47 14.68 -14.60
N GLY A 450 20.32 13.75 -13.63
CA GLY A 450 19.15 13.78 -12.74
C GLY A 450 19.09 15.01 -11.82
N TRP A 451 20.25 15.51 -11.41
CA TRP A 451 20.34 16.67 -10.51
C TRP A 451 20.21 18.01 -11.29
N THR A 452 20.97 18.15 -12.35
CA THR A 452 21.09 19.43 -13.07
C THR A 452 19.90 19.78 -13.97
N LYS A 453 18.98 18.84 -14.22
CA LYS A 453 17.71 19.11 -14.93
C LYS A 453 16.73 19.96 -14.16
N SER A 454 16.70 19.83 -12.86
CA SER A 454 15.69 20.46 -11.98
C SER A 454 16.29 21.43 -10.98
N LYS A 455 17.62 21.44 -10.82
CA LYS A 455 18.32 22.27 -9.83
C LYS A 455 19.61 22.83 -10.42
N GLU A 456 19.92 24.07 -10.09
CA GLU A 456 21.24 24.62 -10.34
C GLU A 456 22.26 23.99 -9.39
N MET A 457 23.41 23.65 -9.93
CA MET A 457 24.52 23.10 -9.16
C MET A 457 25.65 24.13 -9.12
N GLY A 458 25.84 24.74 -7.97
CA GLY A 458 26.96 25.66 -7.75
C GLY A 458 28.30 24.92 -7.62
N THR A 459 29.39 25.62 -7.88
CA THR A 459 30.75 25.08 -7.72
C THR A 459 31.18 24.99 -6.26
N LEU A 460 32.05 24.02 -5.97
CA LEU A 460 32.67 23.92 -4.66
C LEU A 460 33.55 25.12 -4.37
N LYS A 461 33.45 25.63 -3.15
CA LYS A 461 34.32 26.73 -2.67
C LYS A 461 35.70 26.21 -2.30
N PHE A 462 36.76 26.98 -2.61
CA PHE A 462 38.13 26.62 -2.24
C PHE A 462 38.35 26.68 -0.72
N LYS A 463 37.64 27.61 -0.04
CA LYS A 463 37.72 27.78 1.41
C LYS A 463 36.79 26.79 2.10
N LYS A 464 37.35 25.95 2.97
CA LYS A 464 36.61 24.90 3.65
C LYS A 464 35.73 25.49 4.76
N PHE A 465 34.66 24.79 5.10
CA PHE A 465 33.81 25.14 6.24
C PHE A 465 34.63 25.23 7.54
N ARG A 466 35.56 24.33 7.78
CA ARG A 466 36.42 24.35 8.99
C ARG A 466 37.23 25.65 9.12
N ASP A 467 37.74 26.15 8.00
CA ASP A 467 38.52 27.42 8.00
C ASP A 467 37.59 28.61 8.26
N LEU A 468 36.42 28.62 7.63
CA LEU A 468 35.40 29.63 7.84
C LEU A 468 34.88 29.65 9.28
N TYR A 469 34.67 28.48 9.85
CA TYR A 469 34.25 28.33 11.25
C TYR A 469 35.34 28.80 12.23
N ALA A 470 36.57 28.44 11.98
CA ALA A 470 37.70 28.89 12.82
C ALA A 470 37.89 30.43 12.77
N GLU A 471 37.67 31.05 11.61
CA GLU A 471 37.67 32.51 11.47
C GLU A 471 36.45 33.14 12.20
N HIS A 472 35.27 32.57 12.06
CA HIS A 472 34.08 33.03 12.77
C HIS A 472 34.31 33.02 14.30
N GLU A 473 34.82 31.90 14.83
CA GLU A 473 35.12 31.77 16.27
C GLU A 473 36.21 32.79 16.75
N LYS A 474 37.21 33.04 15.90
CA LYS A 474 38.23 34.09 16.23
C LYS A 474 37.62 35.49 16.27
N ASN A 475 36.71 35.81 15.33
CA ASN A 475 36.05 37.11 15.27
C ASN A 475 35.09 37.30 16.46
N LYS A 476 34.30 36.26 16.79
CA LYS A 476 33.41 36.24 17.95
C LYS A 476 34.13 36.45 19.28
N LYS A 477 35.39 35.94 19.41
CA LYS A 477 36.23 36.16 20.57
C LYS A 477 36.83 37.58 20.61
N LYS A 478 37.00 38.25 19.46
CA LYS A 478 37.45 39.65 19.39
C LYS A 478 36.33 40.62 19.71
N GLU A 479 35.08 40.32 19.36
CA GLU A 479 33.91 41.14 19.68
C GLU A 479 33.50 41.08 21.16
N LYS A 480 33.95 40.05 21.88
CA LYS A 480 33.70 39.87 23.32
C LYS A 480 34.82 40.47 24.22
N LYS A 481 35.88 41.00 23.62
CA LYS A 481 36.93 41.76 24.29
C LYS A 481 36.80 43.25 23.98
#